data_af3c93b30a040964025eda2c7eeb2750
#
_entry.id   af3c93b30a040964025eda2c7eeb2750
#
_cell.length_a   1.000
_cell.length_b   1.000
_cell.length_c   1.000
_cell.angle_alpha   90.00
_cell.angle_beta   90.00
_cell.angle_gamma   90.00
#
_symmetry.space_group_name_H-M   'P 1'
#
loop_
_entity.id
_entity.type
_entity.pdbx_description
1 polymer ?
#
loop_
_entity_poly.entity_id
_entity_poly.type
_entity_poly.pdbx_seq_one_letter_code
_entity_poly.pdbx_strand_id
1 'polypeptide(L)'
;MAFQKQVNKTQALGSAGQISKAFHNYCNTFSAVATDENVCVGCFVQAGDKDGEVKGASGQAITTEILGVVVKDKYISSNGTEAVHIYREGDNVTILNAGNIFIEVEAEATQGQYVHLVKATGALSFYDEIDTSGDKVY
;
A
#
# COMPACT_ATOMS: atom_id res chain seq x y z
N MET A 1 -20.83 -10.75 -24.85
CA MET A 1 -20.88 -9.78 -23.73
C MET A 1 -21.65 -10.42 -22.59
N ALA A 2 -21.03 -10.54 -21.43
CA ALA A 2 -21.71 -11.06 -20.23
C ALA A 2 -22.33 -9.90 -19.46
N PHE A 3 -23.63 -9.97 -19.22
CA PHE A 3 -24.32 -9.00 -18.38
C PHE A 3 -24.18 -9.41 -16.90
N GLN A 4 -24.08 -8.42 -16.03
CA GLN A 4 -24.09 -8.66 -14.59
C GLN A 4 -25.41 -9.31 -14.19
N LYS A 5 -25.34 -10.53 -13.67
CA LYS A 5 -26.53 -11.31 -13.27
C LYS A 5 -26.90 -11.14 -11.80
N GLN A 6 -26.02 -10.55 -11.01
CA GLN A 6 -26.21 -10.38 -9.58
C GLN A 6 -25.68 -9.01 -9.15
N VAL A 7 -26.48 -8.30 -8.39
CA VAL A 7 -26.11 -7.01 -7.77
C VAL A 7 -25.96 -7.26 -6.27
N ASN A 8 -24.80 -6.94 -5.73
CA ASN A 8 -24.59 -7.00 -4.28
C ASN A 8 -25.39 -5.88 -3.60
N LYS A 9 -26.20 -6.23 -2.62
CA LYS A 9 -26.96 -5.25 -1.84
C LYS A 9 -26.10 -4.44 -0.89
N THR A 10 -24.92 -4.97 -0.53
CA THR A 10 -23.93 -4.29 0.30
C THR A 10 -22.69 -4.02 -0.51
N GLN A 11 -22.25 -2.77 -0.53
CA GLN A 11 -20.99 -2.40 -1.18
C GLN A 11 -19.82 -2.77 -0.24
N ALA A 12 -18.68 -3.12 -0.83
CA ALA A 12 -17.43 -3.24 -0.08
C ALA A 12 -17.09 -1.91 0.60
N LEU A 13 -16.56 -1.97 1.83
CA LEU A 13 -16.17 -0.78 2.59
C LEU A 13 -15.09 0.06 1.88
N GLY A 14 -14.24 -0.58 1.11
CA GLY A 14 -13.19 0.06 0.36
C GLY A 14 -12.38 -0.93 -0.48
N SER A 15 -11.44 -0.42 -1.22
CA SER A 15 -10.47 -1.21 -1.97
C SER A 15 -9.04 -0.85 -1.56
N ALA A 16 -8.09 -1.75 -1.77
CA ALA A 16 -6.69 -1.51 -1.47
C ALA A 16 -6.19 -0.20 -2.10
N GLY A 17 -5.49 0.63 -1.34
CA GLY A 17 -5.00 1.93 -1.78
C GLY A 17 -6.01 3.07 -1.74
N GLN A 18 -7.26 2.81 -1.40
CA GLN A 18 -8.27 3.85 -1.25
C GLN A 18 -8.13 4.54 0.11
N ILE A 19 -8.06 5.87 0.10
CA ILE A 19 -8.04 6.67 1.34
C ILE A 19 -9.42 6.60 1.99
N SER A 20 -9.47 6.16 3.25
CA SER A 20 -10.72 5.99 3.97
C SER A 20 -11.26 7.27 4.60
N LYS A 21 -10.36 8.21 4.94
CA LYS A 21 -10.71 9.52 5.50
C LYS A 21 -9.86 10.60 4.85
N ALA A 22 -10.47 11.45 4.04
CA ALA A 22 -9.81 12.51 3.29
C ALA A 22 -10.13 13.92 3.80
N PHE A 23 -10.85 14.06 4.92
CA PHE A 23 -11.28 15.35 5.43
C PHE A 23 -10.31 15.92 6.47
N HIS A 24 -10.14 17.25 6.47
CA HIS A 24 -9.53 18.03 7.52
C HIS A 24 -8.06 17.72 7.83
N ASN A 25 -7.18 17.71 6.82
CA ASN A 25 -5.72 17.61 6.99
C ASN A 25 -5.20 16.30 7.61
N TYR A 26 -6.01 15.25 7.66
CA TYR A 26 -5.58 13.94 8.14
C TYR A 26 -4.83 13.12 7.08
N CYS A 27 -4.71 13.62 5.87
CA CYS A 27 -3.99 12.98 4.79
C CYS A 27 -2.79 13.83 4.39
N ASN A 28 -1.61 13.24 4.40
CA ASN A 28 -0.42 13.83 3.82
C ASN A 28 0.12 12.89 2.75
N THR A 29 0.14 13.38 1.51
CA THR A 29 0.59 12.61 0.35
C THR A 29 1.73 13.34 -0.36
N PHE A 30 2.57 12.59 -1.03
CA PHE A 30 3.62 13.11 -1.90
C PHE A 30 3.77 12.24 -3.15
N SER A 31 4.39 12.79 -4.19
CA SER A 31 4.66 12.09 -5.43
C SER A 31 6.08 11.55 -5.46
N ALA A 32 6.26 10.38 -6.01
CA ALA A 32 7.56 9.74 -6.19
C ALA A 32 7.59 8.96 -7.51
N VAL A 33 8.75 8.47 -7.88
CA VAL A 33 8.95 7.66 -9.09
C VAL A 33 9.23 6.22 -8.70
N ALA A 34 8.48 5.29 -9.26
CA ALA A 34 8.69 3.85 -9.06
C ALA A 34 9.98 3.41 -9.75
N THR A 35 10.81 2.64 -9.07
CA THR A 35 12.08 2.12 -9.61
C THR A 35 12.06 0.63 -9.90
N ASP A 36 11.03 -0.07 -9.46
CA ASP A 36 10.86 -1.50 -9.73
C ASP A 36 9.39 -1.88 -9.97
N GLU A 37 9.16 -3.11 -10.37
CA GLU A 37 7.83 -3.65 -10.65
C GLU A 37 7.10 -4.13 -9.38
N ASN A 38 7.69 -3.97 -8.20
CA ASN A 38 7.07 -4.37 -6.92
C ASN A 38 6.24 -3.25 -6.28
N VAL A 39 6.17 -2.10 -6.92
CA VAL A 39 5.34 -0.97 -6.48
C VAL A 39 3.92 -1.21 -6.97
N CYS A 40 3.01 -1.51 -6.06
CA CYS A 40 1.61 -1.78 -6.35
C CYS A 40 0.68 -0.94 -5.48
N VAL A 41 -0.55 -0.79 -5.93
CA VAL A 41 -1.58 -0.02 -5.22
C VAL A 41 -1.92 -0.67 -3.88
N GLY A 42 -1.93 0.10 -2.80
CA GLY A 42 -2.19 -0.39 -1.46
C GLY A 42 -1.02 -1.14 -0.81
N CYS A 43 0.12 -1.16 -1.46
CA CYS A 43 1.34 -1.78 -0.95
C CYS A 43 2.23 -0.75 -0.26
N PHE A 44 3.01 -1.20 0.71
CA PHE A 44 4.04 -0.37 1.32
C PHE A 44 5.22 -0.17 0.37
N VAL A 45 5.83 0.99 0.45
CA VAL A 45 7.02 1.34 -0.32
C VAL A 45 8.12 1.84 0.59
N GLN A 46 9.35 1.58 0.18
CA GLN A 46 10.57 2.03 0.84
C GLN A 46 11.32 3.02 -0.06
N ALA A 47 12.19 3.82 0.54
CA ALA A 47 13.02 4.76 -0.19
C ALA A 47 13.89 4.04 -1.23
N GLY A 48 14.00 4.62 -2.42
CA GLY A 48 14.91 4.19 -3.47
C GLY A 48 16.34 4.67 -3.23
N ASP A 49 17.19 4.52 -4.25
CA ASP A 49 18.60 4.90 -4.17
C ASP A 49 18.83 6.40 -4.31
N LYS A 50 17.88 7.12 -4.89
CA LYS A 50 17.92 8.57 -5.07
C LYS A 50 16.69 9.24 -4.50
N ASP A 51 16.81 10.53 -4.22
CA ASP A 51 15.70 11.34 -3.77
C ASP A 51 14.54 11.32 -4.78
N GLY A 52 13.34 11.11 -4.28
CA GLY A 52 12.14 11.03 -5.10
C GLY A 52 11.89 9.65 -5.73
N GLU A 53 12.77 8.68 -5.53
CA GLU A 53 12.59 7.30 -5.98
C GLU A 53 12.06 6.40 -4.86
N VAL A 54 11.21 5.45 -5.24
CA VAL A 54 10.66 4.44 -4.32
C VAL A 54 10.73 3.06 -4.93
N LYS A 55 10.88 2.07 -4.08
CA LYS A 55 10.82 0.64 -4.43
C LYS A 55 9.83 -0.10 -3.54
N GLY A 56 9.34 -1.24 -3.99
CA GLY A 56 8.38 -2.03 -3.24
C GLY A 56 8.95 -2.55 -1.92
N ALA A 57 8.11 -2.54 -0.89
CA ALA A 57 8.43 -3.09 0.43
C ALA A 57 7.57 -4.30 0.78
N SER A 58 6.29 -4.31 0.37
CA SER A 58 5.40 -5.45 0.61
C SER A 58 5.87 -6.69 -0.12
N GLY A 59 6.16 -7.76 0.63
CA GLY A 59 6.69 -9.00 0.07
C GLY A 59 8.16 -8.94 -0.37
N GLN A 60 8.87 -7.86 -0.04
CA GLN A 60 10.28 -7.65 -0.37
C GLN A 60 11.11 -7.38 0.88
N ALA A 61 12.39 -7.70 0.85
CA ALA A 61 13.29 -7.34 1.94
C ALA A 61 13.37 -5.82 2.09
N ILE A 62 13.22 -5.34 3.32
CA ILE A 62 13.26 -3.91 3.63
C ILE A 62 14.69 -3.53 3.99
N THR A 63 15.32 -2.74 3.13
CA THR A 63 16.72 -2.31 3.25
C THR A 63 16.86 -0.82 3.54
N THR A 64 15.81 -0.05 3.33
CA THR A 64 15.76 1.40 3.50
C THR A 64 14.55 1.79 4.34
N GLU A 65 14.31 3.07 4.51
CA GLU A 65 13.19 3.60 5.27
C GLU A 65 11.85 3.36 4.56
N ILE A 66 10.84 2.96 5.31
CA ILE A 66 9.46 2.89 4.82
C ILE A 66 8.90 4.30 4.70
N LEU A 67 8.44 4.66 3.51
CA LEU A 67 7.91 5.99 3.22
C LEU A 67 6.39 6.07 3.36
N GLY A 68 5.68 5.01 3.12
CA GLY A 68 4.23 4.99 3.22
C GLY A 68 3.57 3.91 2.37
N VAL A 69 2.32 4.15 2.01
CA VAL A 69 1.48 3.23 1.22
C VAL A 69 1.07 3.90 -0.09
N VAL A 70 1.09 3.16 -1.17
CA VAL A 70 0.68 3.66 -2.49
C VAL A 70 -0.82 3.87 -2.53
N VAL A 71 -1.22 5.09 -2.88
CA VAL A 71 -2.61 5.49 -3.01
C VAL A 71 -3.15 5.05 -4.38
N LYS A 72 -4.40 4.59 -4.41
CA LYS A 72 -5.11 4.30 -5.65
C LYS A 72 -5.42 5.61 -6.37
N ASP A 73 -4.71 5.88 -7.46
CA ASP A 73 -4.96 7.01 -8.33
C ASP A 73 -5.83 6.58 -9.51
N LYS A 74 -6.74 7.47 -9.93
CA LYS A 74 -7.60 7.25 -11.10
C LYS A 74 -6.85 7.22 -12.45
N TYR A 75 -5.59 7.60 -12.47
CA TYR A 75 -4.75 7.60 -13.67
C TYR A 75 -3.87 6.35 -13.80
N ILE A 76 -4.11 5.32 -13.01
CA ILE A 76 -3.35 4.09 -13.12
C ILE A 76 -3.68 3.41 -14.46
N SER A 77 -2.69 3.29 -15.30
CA SER A 77 -2.78 2.51 -16.52
C SER A 77 -2.72 1.01 -16.15
N SER A 78 -3.88 0.38 -16.02
CA SER A 78 -3.92 -1.07 -15.92
C SER A 78 -3.81 -1.68 -17.31
N ASN A 79 -3.01 -2.72 -17.48
CA ASN A 79 -2.97 -3.50 -18.71
C ASN A 79 -4.23 -4.37 -18.93
N GLY A 80 -5.27 -4.17 -18.13
CA GLY A 80 -6.58 -4.81 -18.28
C GLY A 80 -6.66 -6.31 -17.93
N THR A 81 -5.54 -6.95 -17.67
CA THR A 81 -5.47 -8.40 -17.42
C THR A 81 -5.02 -8.77 -16.01
N GLU A 82 -4.53 -7.82 -15.23
CA GLU A 82 -4.01 -8.08 -13.90
C GLU A 82 -5.01 -7.65 -12.82
N ALA A 83 -5.20 -8.50 -11.82
CA ALA A 83 -6.07 -8.22 -10.67
C ALA A 83 -5.49 -7.18 -9.71
N VAL A 84 -4.18 -6.90 -9.80
CA VAL A 84 -3.45 -5.95 -8.96
C VAL A 84 -2.84 -4.89 -9.86
N HIS A 85 -3.04 -3.62 -9.50
CA HIS A 85 -2.43 -2.51 -10.21
C HIS A 85 -0.96 -2.37 -9.81
N ILE A 86 -0.07 -2.76 -10.70
CA ILE A 86 1.37 -2.67 -10.55
C ILE A 86 1.88 -1.48 -11.36
N TYR A 87 2.69 -0.64 -10.74
CA TYR A 87 3.39 0.43 -11.43
C TYR A 87 4.65 -0.09 -12.12
N ARG A 88 4.97 0.50 -13.25
CA ARG A 88 6.19 0.21 -13.98
C ARG A 88 7.33 1.12 -13.52
N GLU A 89 8.55 0.70 -13.78
CA GLU A 89 9.72 1.56 -13.62
C GLU A 89 9.54 2.88 -14.37
N GLY A 90 9.75 3.99 -13.68
CA GLY A 90 9.59 5.34 -14.23
C GLY A 90 8.19 5.95 -14.05
N ASP A 91 7.20 5.18 -13.61
CA ASP A 91 5.87 5.72 -13.35
C ASP A 91 5.84 6.60 -12.11
N ASN A 92 5.06 7.67 -12.17
CA ASN A 92 4.77 8.50 -11.01
C ASN A 92 3.72 7.83 -10.13
N VAL A 93 4.01 7.76 -8.84
CA VAL A 93 3.12 7.20 -7.83
C VAL A 93 2.83 8.22 -6.75
N THR A 94 1.60 8.17 -6.21
CA THR A 94 1.21 8.96 -5.04
C THR A 94 1.30 8.09 -3.80
N ILE A 95 2.00 8.57 -2.78
CA ILE A 95 2.25 7.85 -1.54
C ILE A 95 1.61 8.59 -0.39
N LEU A 96 0.87 7.87 0.43
CA LEU A 96 0.33 8.36 1.70
C LEU A 96 1.32 8.07 2.82
N ASN A 97 1.86 9.10 3.45
CA ASN A 97 2.75 8.95 4.60
C ASN A 97 2.05 9.22 5.95
N ALA A 98 0.91 9.88 5.93
CA ALA A 98 0.06 10.08 7.11
C ALA A 98 -1.41 10.11 6.71
N GLY A 99 -2.24 9.35 7.38
CA GLY A 99 -3.68 9.26 7.12
C GLY A 99 -4.22 7.84 7.31
N ASN A 100 -5.46 7.65 6.85
CA ASN A 100 -6.15 6.36 6.92
C ASN A 100 -6.37 5.81 5.51
N ILE A 101 -5.94 4.61 5.28
CA ILE A 101 -6.00 3.95 3.97
C ILE A 101 -6.43 2.48 4.12
N PHE A 102 -7.17 1.98 3.15
CA PHE A 102 -7.49 0.56 3.06
C PHE A 102 -6.31 -0.21 2.46
N ILE A 103 -5.93 -1.29 3.12
CA ILE A 103 -4.93 -2.24 2.62
C ILE A 103 -5.54 -3.64 2.56
N GLU A 104 -5.06 -4.44 1.63
CA GLU A 104 -5.39 -5.86 1.56
C GLU A 104 -4.41 -6.65 2.42
N VAL A 105 -4.94 -7.53 3.27
CA VAL A 105 -4.13 -8.35 4.18
C VAL A 105 -4.55 -9.80 4.07
N GLU A 106 -3.58 -10.70 4.17
CA GLU A 106 -3.82 -12.15 4.18
C GLU A 106 -4.03 -12.69 5.60
N ALA A 107 -3.47 -12.01 6.60
CA ALA A 107 -3.61 -12.38 7.99
C ALA A 107 -4.85 -11.75 8.61
N GLU A 108 -5.45 -12.42 9.58
CA GLU A 108 -6.55 -11.87 10.35
C GLU A 108 -6.06 -10.69 11.21
N ALA A 109 -6.78 -9.57 11.11
CA ALA A 109 -6.50 -8.36 11.85
C ALA A 109 -7.71 -7.93 12.67
N THR A 110 -7.49 -7.47 13.89
CA THR A 110 -8.51 -6.95 14.79
C THR A 110 -8.35 -5.45 14.99
N GLN A 111 -9.45 -4.75 15.17
CA GLN A 111 -9.42 -3.31 15.41
C GLN A 111 -8.55 -2.98 16.64
N GLY A 112 -7.68 -2.00 16.48
CA GLY A 112 -6.76 -1.53 17.52
C GLY A 112 -5.38 -2.17 17.51
N GLN A 113 -5.14 -3.14 16.64
CA GLN A 113 -3.81 -3.73 16.47
C GLN A 113 -2.86 -2.83 15.68
N TYR A 114 -1.57 -2.94 15.99
CA TYR A 114 -0.50 -2.29 15.25
C TYR A 114 -0.08 -3.14 14.05
N VAL A 115 0.22 -2.47 12.94
CA VAL A 115 0.71 -3.11 11.72
C VAL A 115 2.24 -3.13 11.76
N HIS A 116 2.82 -4.30 11.61
CA HIS A 116 4.26 -4.47 11.54
C HIS A 116 4.66 -5.05 10.18
N LEU A 117 5.77 -4.57 9.65
CA LEU A 117 6.42 -5.13 8.47
C LEU A 117 7.68 -5.87 8.92
N VAL A 118 7.80 -7.14 8.56
CA VAL A 118 8.99 -7.93 8.82
C VAL A 118 10.09 -7.50 7.85
N LYS A 119 11.25 -7.05 8.37
CA LYS A 119 12.34 -6.51 7.53
C LYS A 119 12.88 -7.50 6.51
N ALA A 120 12.99 -8.76 6.88
CA ALA A 120 13.58 -9.78 6.01
C ALA A 120 12.69 -10.14 4.81
N THR A 121 11.37 -10.06 4.95
CA THR A 121 10.41 -10.58 3.98
C THR A 121 9.40 -9.55 3.48
N GLY A 122 9.24 -8.41 4.17
CA GLY A 122 8.20 -7.43 3.88
C GLY A 122 6.79 -7.93 4.18
N ALA A 123 6.64 -9.01 4.93
CA ALA A 123 5.35 -9.57 5.32
C ALA A 123 4.67 -8.69 6.37
N LEU A 124 3.35 -8.56 6.27
CA LEU A 124 2.53 -7.85 7.25
C LEU A 124 2.20 -8.77 8.42
N SER A 125 2.27 -8.22 9.63
CA SER A 125 1.83 -8.87 10.84
C SER A 125 1.15 -7.87 11.76
N PHE A 126 0.27 -8.36 12.65
CA PHE A 126 -0.56 -7.53 13.52
C PHE A 126 -0.34 -7.93 14.97
N TYR A 127 -0.12 -6.94 15.83
CA TYR A 127 0.16 -7.14 17.24
C TYR A 127 -0.59 -6.12 18.10
N ASP A 128 -0.92 -6.50 19.32
CA ASP A 128 -1.57 -5.60 20.28
C ASP A 128 -0.61 -4.59 20.90
N GLU A 129 0.70 -4.84 20.80
CA GLU A 129 1.75 -3.97 21.32
C GLU A 129 2.76 -3.62 20.23
N ILE A 130 3.40 -2.46 20.38
CA ILE A 130 4.47 -2.05 19.47
C ILE A 130 5.69 -2.91 19.75
N ASP A 131 6.16 -3.61 18.73
CA ASP A 131 7.36 -4.44 18.82
C ASP A 131 8.61 -3.59 18.57
N THR A 132 9.48 -3.55 19.56
CA THR A 132 10.75 -2.80 19.52
C THR A 132 11.95 -3.68 19.21
N SER A 133 11.75 -4.93 18.81
CA SER A 133 12.83 -5.92 18.61
C SER A 133 13.78 -5.61 17.45
N GLY A 134 13.54 -4.57 16.67
CA GLY A 134 14.41 -4.14 15.57
C GLY A 134 14.28 -4.92 14.27
N ASP A 135 13.60 -6.06 14.28
CA ASP A 135 13.36 -6.88 13.08
C ASP A 135 12.08 -6.48 12.34
N LYS A 136 11.34 -5.56 12.90
CA LYS A 136 10.05 -5.10 12.38
C LYS A 136 10.03 -3.59 12.21
N VAL A 137 9.34 -3.16 11.17
CA VAL A 137 9.12 -1.75 10.81
C VAL A 137 7.62 -1.52 10.67
N TYR A 138 7.12 -0.40 11.09
CA TYR A 138 5.70 0.00 11.02
C TYR A 138 5.53 1.30 10.25
#